data_cafe7882bad9fdf2b1a7993a5d6eac31
#
_entry.id   cafe7882bad9fdf2b1a7993a5d6eac31
#
_cell.length_a   1.000
_cell.length_b   1.000
_cell.length_c   1.000
_cell.angle_alpha   90.00
_cell.angle_beta   90.00
_cell.angle_gamma   90.00
#
_symmetry.space_group_name_H-M   'P 1'
#
loop_
_entity.id
_entity.type
_entity.pdbx_description
1 polymer ?
#
loop_
_entity_poly.entity_id
_entity_poly.type
_entity_poly.pdbx_seq_one_letter_code
_entity_poly.pdbx_strand_id
1 'polypeptide(L)'
;MLALRLARGSHPLVLLRRLGVSAAAAGTGFLLLSTVGHAAGHPTSADESLVRLLWCAAPLAATAQYAVSTARTDPAARLQRGMTAAGLGPLRLTLLATASTALTCLLGVLLALLGFLRLRGDLGGPAGDAPFGIDSDLLGAGHPVPLVGALMLLALVPLTAAVATAFSLRPRNEAGSPDDETLPRTAPPSGLPWGIALAAAGLAIEAYTSPGTAGSGGLLPLPGRLIGSPPGVLAGWALSAFGLVLAGPGLVHLCGRLLCAGRPGGLRLLSGRVLQEESHRLGRPLGVLCAVASAAYAAVKVYEASPTRPFGPLTAIGAAVVLACVTASAFTAALESRAARAHTTAALRRLGASASVLHRAAALRTLSLLLVLAPLTWTVAEMATLPLVH
;
A
#
# COMPACT_ATOMS: atom_id res chain seq x y z
N MET A 1 -22.40 25.55 -0.81
CA MET A 1 -23.08 25.58 0.54
C MET A 1 -23.52 24.18 1.00
N LEU A 2 -24.17 23.34 0.18
CA LEU A 2 -24.59 21.96 0.55
C LEU A 2 -23.41 21.03 0.87
N ALA A 3 -22.32 21.08 0.10
CA ALA A 3 -21.12 20.26 0.32
C ALA A 3 -20.45 20.53 1.68
N LEU A 4 -20.44 21.78 2.16
CA LEU A 4 -19.91 22.17 3.46
C LEU A 4 -20.80 21.71 4.64
N ARG A 5 -22.11 21.64 4.43
CA ARG A 5 -23.04 21.10 5.44
C ARG A 5 -22.95 19.58 5.56
N LEU A 6 -22.76 18.86 4.45
CA LEU A 6 -22.50 17.42 4.43
C LEU A 6 -21.14 17.08 5.05
N ALA A 7 -20.13 17.93 4.89
CA ALA A 7 -18.83 17.76 5.52
C ALA A 7 -18.87 17.91 7.06
N ARG A 8 -19.77 18.75 7.59
CA ARG A 8 -19.95 18.92 9.05
C ARG A 8 -20.60 17.70 9.75
N GLY A 9 -21.33 16.85 9.00
CA GLY A 9 -21.91 15.61 9.52
C GLY A 9 -21.04 14.36 9.29
N SER A 10 -19.89 14.50 8.60
CA SER A 10 -19.00 13.37 8.34
C SER A 10 -18.19 13.02 9.60
N HIS A 11 -18.18 11.74 9.95
CA HIS A 11 -17.35 11.20 11.04
C HIS A 11 -15.89 11.69 10.86
N PRO A 12 -15.17 12.14 11.90
CA PRO A 12 -13.81 12.67 11.79
C PRO A 12 -12.84 11.67 11.13
N LEU A 13 -13.09 10.38 11.25
CA LEU A 13 -12.33 9.32 10.57
C LEU A 13 -12.43 9.38 9.03
N VAL A 14 -13.54 9.83 8.47
CA VAL A 14 -13.70 9.96 7.00
C VAL A 14 -12.85 11.12 6.50
N LEU A 15 -12.85 12.24 7.21
CA LEU A 15 -11.98 13.40 6.89
C LEU A 15 -10.51 13.03 7.01
N LEU A 16 -10.12 12.33 8.08
CA LEU A 16 -8.74 11.90 8.28
C LEU A 16 -8.26 10.99 7.13
N ARG A 17 -9.10 10.06 6.67
CA ARG A 17 -8.77 9.18 5.54
C ARG A 17 -8.61 9.96 4.24
N ARG A 18 -9.50 10.90 3.95
CA ARG A 18 -9.42 11.75 2.75
C ARG A 18 -8.17 12.63 2.78
N LEU A 19 -7.86 13.23 3.95
CA LEU A 19 -6.60 13.96 4.16
C LEU A 19 -5.38 13.06 3.98
N GLY A 20 -5.45 11.82 4.45
CA GLY A 20 -4.40 10.83 4.24
C GLY A 20 -4.17 10.52 2.75
N VAL A 21 -5.25 10.36 1.98
CA VAL A 21 -5.15 10.13 0.51
C VAL A 21 -4.57 11.36 -0.19
N SER A 22 -5.01 12.59 0.18
CA SER A 22 -4.44 13.81 -0.41
C SER A 22 -2.98 14.00 -0.05
N ALA A 23 -2.57 13.69 1.19
CA ALA A 23 -1.17 13.75 1.61
C ALA A 23 -0.31 12.70 0.87
N ALA A 24 -0.80 11.48 0.69
CA ALA A 24 -0.13 10.45 -0.10
C ALA A 24 0.04 10.87 -1.57
N ALA A 25 -1.03 11.41 -2.17
CA ALA A 25 -0.98 11.95 -3.53
C ALA A 25 -0.02 13.13 -3.65
N ALA A 26 0.06 13.99 -2.61
CA ALA A 26 1.02 15.09 -2.56
C ALA A 26 2.46 14.58 -2.50
N GLY A 27 2.75 13.62 -1.64
CA GLY A 27 4.08 13.01 -1.55
C GLY A 27 4.52 12.34 -2.86
N THR A 28 3.62 11.56 -3.47
CA THR A 28 3.88 10.90 -4.77
C THR A 28 4.05 11.92 -5.90
N GLY A 29 3.20 12.95 -5.95
CA GLY A 29 3.29 14.02 -6.93
C GLY A 29 4.60 14.82 -6.80
N PHE A 30 5.04 15.08 -5.57
CA PHE A 30 6.32 15.74 -5.31
C PHE A 30 7.51 14.90 -5.80
N LEU A 31 7.49 13.58 -5.59
CA LEU A 31 8.53 12.68 -6.09
C LEU A 31 8.56 12.65 -7.62
N LEU A 32 7.41 12.62 -8.28
CA LEU A 32 7.33 12.69 -9.73
C LEU A 32 7.87 14.01 -10.27
N LEU A 33 7.55 15.14 -9.63
CA LEU A 33 8.08 16.46 -10.00
C LEU A 33 9.59 16.54 -9.79
N SER A 34 10.11 15.98 -8.69
CA SER A 34 11.56 15.95 -8.44
C SER A 34 12.31 15.14 -9.50
N THR A 35 11.73 14.07 -10.06
CA THR A 35 12.33 13.34 -11.19
C THR A 35 12.38 14.18 -12.46
N VAL A 36 11.32 14.97 -12.73
CA VAL A 36 11.31 15.92 -13.88
C VAL A 36 12.34 17.02 -13.70
N GLY A 37 12.43 17.60 -12.48
CA GLY A 37 13.43 18.60 -12.16
C GLY A 37 14.85 18.08 -12.35
N HIS A 38 15.12 16.87 -11.89
CA HIS A 38 16.42 16.22 -12.09
C HIS A 38 16.73 15.98 -13.57
N ALA A 39 15.77 15.48 -14.34
CA ALA A 39 15.94 15.27 -15.77
C ALA A 39 16.19 16.57 -16.54
N ALA A 40 15.58 17.67 -16.12
CA ALA A 40 15.81 19.00 -16.70
C ALA A 40 17.22 19.52 -16.41
N GLY A 41 17.76 19.24 -15.21
CA GLY A 41 19.12 19.62 -14.81
C GLY A 41 20.22 18.73 -15.41
N HIS A 42 19.90 17.50 -15.83
CA HIS A 42 20.87 16.52 -16.31
C HIS A 42 20.44 15.89 -17.64
N PRO A 43 20.41 16.63 -18.74
CA PRO A 43 19.89 16.14 -20.04
C PRO A 43 20.70 14.99 -20.65
N THR A 44 21.96 14.80 -20.22
CA THR A 44 22.86 13.74 -20.69
C THR A 44 22.67 12.40 -20.01
N SER A 45 21.95 12.34 -18.85
CA SER A 45 21.70 11.13 -18.06
C SER A 45 20.25 10.64 -18.15
N ALA A 46 19.77 10.39 -19.37
CA ALA A 46 18.39 9.94 -19.60
C ALA A 46 18.10 8.60 -18.88
N ASP A 47 19.06 7.66 -18.89
CA ASP A 47 18.90 6.34 -18.25
C ASP A 47 18.70 6.45 -16.74
N GLU A 48 19.44 7.34 -16.07
CA GLU A 48 19.30 7.57 -14.63
C GLU A 48 17.93 8.17 -14.30
N SER A 49 17.45 9.08 -15.14
CA SER A 49 16.12 9.68 -15.00
C SER A 49 14.99 8.67 -15.17
N LEU A 50 15.12 7.73 -16.13
CA LEU A 50 14.17 6.64 -16.34
C LEU A 50 14.12 5.68 -15.14
N VAL A 51 15.28 5.33 -14.58
CA VAL A 51 15.33 4.48 -13.39
C VAL A 51 14.67 5.14 -12.19
N ARG A 52 14.90 6.44 -11.96
CA ARG A 52 14.22 7.21 -10.91
C ARG A 52 12.71 7.24 -11.11
N LEU A 53 12.25 7.40 -12.36
CA LEU A 53 10.83 7.35 -12.69
C LEU A 53 10.23 5.97 -12.41
N LEU A 54 10.95 4.89 -12.72
CA LEU A 54 10.53 3.51 -12.43
C LEU A 54 10.33 3.29 -10.92
N TRP A 55 11.23 3.83 -10.10
CA TRP A 55 11.11 3.74 -8.64
C TRP A 55 9.91 4.52 -8.09
N CYS A 56 9.45 5.58 -8.77
CA CYS A 56 8.22 6.29 -8.41
C CYS A 56 6.95 5.43 -8.61
N ALA A 57 7.04 4.32 -9.34
CA ALA A 57 5.92 3.38 -9.49
C ALA A 57 5.50 2.74 -8.15
N ALA A 58 6.43 2.52 -7.22
CA ALA A 58 6.13 1.95 -5.91
C ALA A 58 5.23 2.88 -5.05
N PRO A 59 5.59 4.17 -4.80
CA PRO A 59 4.72 5.08 -4.08
C PRO A 59 3.41 5.37 -4.84
N LEU A 60 3.42 5.36 -6.18
CA LEU A 60 2.21 5.50 -6.99
C LEU A 60 1.24 4.34 -6.77
N ALA A 61 1.74 3.09 -6.81
CA ALA A 61 0.94 1.89 -6.55
C ALA A 61 0.40 1.87 -5.10
N ALA A 62 1.22 2.25 -4.11
CA ALA A 62 0.83 2.33 -2.72
C ALA A 62 -0.27 3.39 -2.50
N THR A 63 -0.16 4.55 -3.14
CA THR A 63 -1.16 5.63 -3.11
C THR A 63 -2.47 5.18 -3.75
N ALA A 64 -2.42 4.53 -4.92
CA ALA A 64 -3.59 3.98 -5.59
C ALA A 64 -4.28 2.91 -4.72
N GLN A 65 -3.53 2.01 -4.09
CA GLN A 65 -4.07 1.01 -3.18
C GLN A 65 -4.72 1.64 -1.95
N TYR A 66 -4.12 2.67 -1.36
CA TYR A 66 -4.71 3.39 -0.24
C TYR A 66 -5.99 4.13 -0.64
N ALA A 67 -6.01 4.76 -1.81
CA ALA A 67 -7.20 5.38 -2.39
C ALA A 67 -8.35 4.38 -2.57
N VAL A 68 -8.06 3.19 -3.11
CA VAL A 68 -9.03 2.09 -3.24
C VAL A 68 -9.56 1.64 -1.88
N SER A 69 -8.70 1.45 -0.89
CA SER A 69 -9.13 1.04 0.46
C SER A 69 -10.04 2.07 1.11
N THR A 70 -9.76 3.35 0.90
CA THR A 70 -10.57 4.46 1.41
C THR A 70 -11.92 4.54 0.69
N ALA A 71 -11.95 4.39 -0.63
CA ALA A 71 -13.19 4.41 -1.43
C ALA A 71 -14.15 3.28 -1.04
N ARG A 72 -13.64 2.08 -0.74
CA ARG A 72 -14.46 0.94 -0.29
C ARG A 72 -15.09 1.16 1.09
N THR A 73 -14.46 1.95 1.94
CA THR A 73 -14.91 2.21 3.32
C THR A 73 -15.77 3.47 3.45
N ASP A 74 -15.99 4.23 2.37
CA ASP A 74 -16.76 5.45 2.41
C ASP A 74 -18.24 5.14 2.79
N PRO A 75 -18.82 5.83 3.82
CA PRO A 75 -20.22 5.67 4.23
C PRO A 75 -21.19 5.93 3.08
N ALA A 76 -20.83 6.78 2.12
CA ALA A 76 -21.60 7.00 0.90
C ALA A 76 -21.83 5.70 0.12
N ALA A 77 -20.87 4.76 0.14
CA ALA A 77 -21.03 3.44 -0.47
C ALA A 77 -22.09 2.57 0.24
N ARG A 78 -22.39 2.81 1.52
CA ARG A 78 -23.47 2.13 2.27
C ARG A 78 -24.85 2.69 1.95
N LEU A 79 -24.97 4.00 1.73
CA LEU A 79 -26.16 4.64 1.22
C LEU A 79 -26.53 4.17 -0.20
N GLN A 80 -25.56 3.62 -0.93
CA GLN A 80 -25.76 3.09 -2.27
C GLN A 80 -26.85 2.01 -2.32
N ARG A 81 -26.96 1.15 -1.31
CA ARG A 81 -28.01 0.13 -1.21
C ARG A 81 -29.43 0.74 -1.10
N GLY A 82 -29.55 1.89 -0.49
CA GLY A 82 -30.80 2.66 -0.47
C GLY A 82 -31.08 3.44 -1.76
N MET A 83 -30.04 3.93 -2.44
CA MET A 83 -30.16 4.68 -3.68
C MET A 83 -30.39 3.80 -4.91
N THR A 84 -29.99 2.54 -4.89
CA THR A 84 -30.38 1.56 -5.92
C THR A 84 -31.89 1.32 -5.91
N ALA A 85 -32.51 1.37 -4.73
CA ALA A 85 -33.96 1.35 -4.59
C ALA A 85 -34.65 2.62 -5.18
N ALA A 86 -33.92 3.74 -5.27
CA ALA A 86 -34.36 4.99 -5.89
C ALA A 86 -34.05 5.09 -7.41
N GLY A 87 -33.65 3.97 -8.06
CA GLY A 87 -33.45 3.91 -9.52
C GLY A 87 -32.09 4.43 -10.03
N LEU A 88 -31.14 4.75 -9.14
CA LEU A 88 -29.78 5.10 -9.55
C LEU A 88 -29.01 3.83 -9.89
N GLY A 89 -28.66 3.63 -11.16
CA GLY A 89 -27.92 2.47 -11.62
C GLY A 89 -26.51 2.35 -10.98
N PRO A 90 -25.96 1.13 -10.84
CA PRO A 90 -24.67 0.88 -10.17
C PRO A 90 -23.50 1.63 -10.81
N LEU A 91 -23.55 1.90 -12.12
CA LEU A 91 -22.53 2.68 -12.84
C LEU A 91 -22.42 4.13 -12.36
N ARG A 92 -23.54 4.80 -12.08
CA ARG A 92 -23.52 6.19 -11.59
C ARG A 92 -22.89 6.29 -10.21
N LEU A 93 -23.10 5.29 -9.39
CA LEU A 93 -22.56 5.22 -8.03
C LEU A 93 -21.04 4.97 -8.04
N THR A 94 -20.56 4.09 -8.92
CA THR A 94 -19.12 3.89 -9.12
C THR A 94 -18.44 5.15 -9.65
N LEU A 95 -19.08 5.86 -10.60
CA LEU A 95 -18.56 7.12 -11.14
C LEU A 95 -18.46 8.21 -10.05
N LEU A 96 -19.44 8.33 -9.16
CA LEU A 96 -19.38 9.29 -8.04
C LEU A 96 -18.24 8.97 -7.07
N ALA A 97 -18.05 7.69 -6.73
CA ALA A 97 -16.97 7.26 -5.87
C ALA A 97 -15.59 7.52 -6.50
N THR A 98 -15.43 7.19 -7.79
CA THR A 98 -14.18 7.45 -8.53
C THR A 98 -13.89 8.93 -8.69
N ALA A 99 -14.91 9.76 -8.97
CA ALA A 99 -14.77 11.20 -9.08
C ALA A 99 -14.35 11.85 -7.76
N SER A 100 -14.94 11.42 -6.63
CA SER A 100 -14.56 11.92 -5.30
C SER A 100 -13.11 11.57 -4.94
N THR A 101 -12.66 10.36 -5.31
CA THR A 101 -11.29 9.92 -5.10
C THR A 101 -10.31 10.70 -6.00
N ALA A 102 -10.66 10.89 -7.27
CA ALA A 102 -9.86 11.68 -8.21
C ALA A 102 -9.70 13.12 -7.74
N LEU A 103 -10.77 13.75 -7.24
CA LEU A 103 -10.73 15.11 -6.67
C LEU A 103 -9.80 15.21 -5.45
N THR A 104 -9.86 14.23 -4.55
CA THR A 104 -8.96 14.19 -3.37
C THR A 104 -7.50 14.05 -3.79
N CYS A 105 -7.19 13.20 -4.77
CA CYS A 105 -5.85 13.08 -5.32
C CYS A 105 -5.41 14.34 -6.05
N LEU A 106 -6.30 14.99 -6.79
CA LEU A 106 -6.02 16.23 -7.52
C LEU A 106 -5.67 17.37 -6.57
N LEU A 107 -6.37 17.49 -5.44
CA LEU A 107 -6.00 18.44 -4.38
C LEU A 107 -4.59 18.15 -3.82
N GLY A 108 -4.26 16.88 -3.59
CA GLY A 108 -2.93 16.49 -3.13
C GLY A 108 -1.84 16.84 -4.14
N VAL A 109 -2.09 16.55 -5.41
CA VAL A 109 -1.16 16.87 -6.51
C VAL A 109 -0.96 18.37 -6.70
N LEU A 110 -2.01 19.18 -6.53
CA LEU A 110 -1.90 20.65 -6.56
C LEU A 110 -1.04 21.16 -5.40
N LEU A 111 -1.19 20.59 -4.20
CA LEU A 111 -0.32 20.91 -3.06
C LEU A 111 1.13 20.53 -3.33
N ALA A 112 1.36 19.37 -3.98
CA ALA A 112 2.70 18.95 -4.40
C ALA A 112 3.33 19.92 -5.39
N LEU A 113 2.57 20.40 -6.38
CA LEU A 113 3.02 21.37 -7.37
C LEU A 113 3.37 22.70 -6.70
N LEU A 114 2.50 23.21 -5.84
CA LEU A 114 2.75 24.44 -5.10
C LEU A 114 3.98 24.32 -4.20
N GLY A 115 4.12 23.20 -3.47
CA GLY A 115 5.29 22.92 -2.65
C GLY A 115 6.58 22.85 -3.47
N PHE A 116 6.55 22.16 -4.61
CA PHE A 116 7.68 22.03 -5.51
C PHE A 116 8.13 23.40 -6.08
N LEU A 117 7.19 24.20 -6.61
CA LEU A 117 7.47 25.54 -7.14
C LEU A 117 7.99 26.49 -6.05
N ARG A 118 7.47 26.35 -4.81
CA ARG A 118 7.91 27.15 -3.68
C ARG A 118 9.35 26.82 -3.27
N LEU A 119 9.67 25.54 -3.14
CA LEU A 119 11.01 25.06 -2.77
C LEU A 119 12.06 25.37 -3.83
N ARG A 120 11.65 25.42 -5.07
CA ARG A 120 12.49 25.79 -6.21
C ARG A 120 12.75 27.29 -6.33
N GLY A 121 11.95 28.13 -5.67
CA GLY A 121 12.05 29.58 -5.74
C GLY A 121 11.31 30.23 -6.91
N ASP A 122 10.60 29.46 -7.74
CA ASP A 122 9.88 29.96 -8.94
C ASP A 122 8.68 30.88 -8.59
N LEU A 123 8.23 30.91 -7.32
CA LEU A 123 7.14 31.77 -6.82
C LEU A 123 7.61 33.09 -6.21
N GLY A 124 8.87 33.54 -6.44
CA GLY A 124 9.33 34.88 -6.07
C GLY A 124 9.61 35.13 -4.57
N GLY A 125 10.01 34.09 -3.83
CA GLY A 125 10.53 34.18 -2.47
C GLY A 125 11.98 33.70 -2.40
N PRO A 126 12.73 33.97 -1.31
CA PRO A 126 13.98 33.27 -1.09
C PRO A 126 13.72 31.79 -1.09
N ALA A 127 14.58 31.04 -1.79
CA ALA A 127 14.53 29.57 -1.75
C ALA A 127 14.55 29.20 -0.26
N GLY A 128 13.42 28.76 0.26
CA GLY A 128 13.27 28.51 1.69
C GLY A 128 14.17 27.35 2.07
N ASP A 129 14.78 27.41 3.27
CA ASP A 129 15.42 26.26 3.87
C ASP A 129 14.43 25.10 3.85
N ALA A 130 14.66 24.19 2.91
CA ALA A 130 13.73 23.07 2.72
C ALA A 130 13.81 22.15 3.96
N PRO A 131 12.68 21.84 4.59
CA PRO A 131 12.67 20.85 5.63
C PRO A 131 13.23 19.54 5.04
N PHE A 132 14.02 18.82 5.82
CA PHE A 132 14.66 17.54 5.44
C PHE A 132 15.92 17.63 4.56
N GLY A 133 16.60 18.76 4.45
CA GLY A 133 17.88 18.86 3.71
C GLY A 133 17.75 18.61 2.21
N ILE A 134 16.64 19.05 1.63
CA ILE A 134 16.41 19.00 0.17
C ILE A 134 17.05 20.25 -0.42
N ASP A 135 18.24 20.13 -1.00
CA ASP A 135 18.89 21.21 -1.71
C ASP A 135 18.13 21.58 -2.98
N SER A 136 18.04 22.87 -3.29
CA SER A 136 17.39 23.39 -4.51
C SER A 136 18.00 22.80 -5.79
N ASP A 137 19.29 22.45 -5.76
CA ASP A 137 19.99 21.80 -6.87
C ASP A 137 19.43 20.40 -7.18
N LEU A 138 18.98 19.65 -6.16
CA LEU A 138 18.32 18.34 -6.35
C LEU A 138 16.97 18.47 -7.07
N LEU A 139 16.35 19.64 -7.01
CA LEU A 139 15.09 19.95 -7.69
C LEU A 139 15.30 20.58 -9.07
N GLY A 140 16.56 20.73 -9.52
CA GLY A 140 16.93 21.33 -10.79
C GLY A 140 16.61 22.83 -10.85
N ALA A 141 16.83 23.56 -9.74
CA ALA A 141 16.67 25.01 -9.70
C ALA A 141 17.53 25.69 -10.79
N GLY A 142 16.98 26.70 -11.46
CA GLY A 142 17.66 27.40 -12.54
C GLY A 142 17.50 26.82 -13.95
N HIS A 143 16.92 25.63 -14.12
CA HIS A 143 16.64 25.07 -15.43
C HIS A 143 15.13 25.13 -15.78
N PRO A 144 14.72 25.43 -17.02
CA PRO A 144 13.32 25.49 -17.38
C PRO A 144 12.70 24.08 -17.30
N VAL A 145 11.67 23.91 -16.46
CA VAL A 145 10.92 22.63 -16.38
C VAL A 145 9.92 22.59 -17.52
N PRO A 146 9.84 21.47 -18.25
CA PRO A 146 8.80 21.26 -19.24
C PRO A 146 7.44 21.13 -18.54
N LEU A 147 6.69 22.24 -18.42
CA LEU A 147 5.41 22.30 -17.71
C LEU A 147 4.41 21.24 -18.21
N VAL A 148 4.38 20.99 -19.53
CA VAL A 148 3.49 19.99 -20.12
C VAL A 148 3.84 18.59 -19.64
N GLY A 149 5.12 18.23 -19.62
CA GLY A 149 5.58 16.92 -19.09
C GLY A 149 5.31 16.77 -17.60
N ALA A 150 5.54 17.82 -16.82
CA ALA A 150 5.26 17.85 -15.39
C ALA A 150 3.75 17.64 -15.12
N LEU A 151 2.86 18.34 -15.85
CA LEU A 151 1.42 18.20 -15.70
C LEU A 151 0.92 16.82 -16.14
N MET A 152 1.48 16.24 -17.19
CA MET A 152 1.14 14.88 -17.62
C MET A 152 1.52 13.83 -16.57
N LEU A 153 2.70 13.93 -15.97
CA LEU A 153 3.12 13.04 -14.90
C LEU A 153 2.28 13.23 -13.63
N LEU A 154 1.94 14.47 -13.31
CA LEU A 154 1.05 14.77 -12.19
C LEU A 154 -0.36 14.20 -12.39
N ALA A 155 -0.90 14.26 -13.61
CA ALA A 155 -2.19 13.69 -13.95
C ALA A 155 -2.24 12.16 -13.79
N LEU A 156 -1.08 11.49 -13.85
CA LEU A 156 -0.98 10.04 -13.67
C LEU A 156 -1.46 9.60 -12.27
N VAL A 157 -1.23 10.42 -11.21
CA VAL A 157 -1.64 10.08 -9.83
C VAL A 157 -3.17 9.99 -9.68
N PRO A 158 -3.97 11.03 -10.01
CA PRO A 158 -5.43 10.92 -9.92
C PRO A 158 -6.01 9.92 -10.91
N LEU A 159 -5.38 9.75 -12.10
CA LEU A 159 -5.83 8.80 -13.10
C LEU A 159 -5.66 7.35 -12.61
N THR A 160 -4.49 6.98 -12.12
CA THR A 160 -4.25 5.63 -11.59
C THR A 160 -5.13 5.32 -10.38
N ALA A 161 -5.33 6.27 -9.47
CA ALA A 161 -6.23 6.14 -8.34
C ALA A 161 -7.70 5.96 -8.81
N ALA A 162 -8.16 6.75 -9.78
CA ALA A 162 -9.50 6.64 -10.34
C ALA A 162 -9.73 5.30 -11.07
N VAL A 163 -8.79 4.89 -11.91
CA VAL A 163 -8.85 3.61 -12.62
C VAL A 163 -8.85 2.44 -11.64
N ALA A 164 -7.94 2.44 -10.66
CA ALA A 164 -7.88 1.40 -9.65
C ALA A 164 -9.17 1.30 -8.82
N THR A 165 -9.76 2.45 -8.42
CA THR A 165 -11.04 2.47 -7.71
C THR A 165 -12.19 2.00 -8.58
N ALA A 166 -12.26 2.40 -9.86
CA ALA A 166 -13.27 1.95 -10.80
C ALA A 166 -13.24 0.43 -10.97
N PHE A 167 -12.05 -0.16 -11.18
CA PHE A 167 -11.89 -1.61 -11.29
C PHE A 167 -12.26 -2.33 -9.99
N SER A 168 -11.93 -1.76 -8.84
CA SER A 168 -12.19 -2.37 -7.54
C SER A 168 -13.66 -2.37 -7.12
N LEU A 169 -14.43 -1.41 -7.63
CA LEU A 169 -15.86 -1.24 -7.34
C LEU A 169 -16.77 -1.84 -8.43
N ARG A 170 -16.21 -2.38 -9.50
CA ARG A 170 -17.02 -3.08 -10.52
C ARG A 170 -17.80 -4.22 -9.86
N PRO A 171 -19.12 -4.31 -10.10
CA PRO A 171 -19.89 -5.44 -9.64
C PRO A 171 -19.29 -6.70 -10.26
N ARG A 172 -18.79 -7.58 -9.43
CA ARG A 172 -18.44 -8.94 -9.87
C ARG A 172 -19.76 -9.63 -10.10
N ASN A 173 -20.05 -9.98 -11.35
CA ASN A 173 -21.13 -10.91 -11.63
C ASN A 173 -20.71 -12.25 -11.01
N GLU A 174 -21.10 -12.46 -9.76
CA GLU A 174 -21.13 -13.79 -9.20
C GLU A 174 -22.30 -14.50 -9.93
N ALA A 175 -21.97 -15.13 -11.06
CA ALA A 175 -22.81 -16.13 -11.68
C ALA A 175 -22.77 -17.40 -10.78
N GLY A 176 -23.34 -17.28 -9.59
CA GLY A 176 -23.62 -18.36 -8.69
C GLY A 176 -25.13 -18.54 -8.68
N SER A 177 -25.59 -19.69 -9.13
CA SER A 177 -26.99 -20.10 -9.11
C SER A 177 -27.62 -19.89 -7.74
N PRO A 178 -28.90 -19.44 -7.64
CA PRO A 178 -29.58 -19.19 -6.38
C PRO A 178 -29.88 -20.43 -5.52
N ASP A 179 -29.55 -21.63 -5.99
CA ASP A 179 -30.01 -22.88 -5.40
C ASP A 179 -29.02 -23.61 -4.47
N ASP A 180 -27.84 -22.99 -4.16
CA ASP A 180 -26.91 -23.62 -3.22
C ASP A 180 -26.93 -22.90 -1.86
N GLU A 181 -28.05 -23.03 -1.15
CA GLU A 181 -28.21 -22.63 0.28
C GLU A 181 -27.46 -23.59 1.22
N THR A 182 -26.45 -24.30 0.74
CA THR A 182 -25.46 -24.94 1.59
C THR A 182 -24.56 -23.88 2.20
N LEU A 183 -24.55 -23.81 3.53
CA LEU A 183 -23.66 -23.01 4.37
C LEU A 183 -22.32 -22.75 3.65
N PRO A 184 -21.89 -21.49 3.46
CA PRO A 184 -20.69 -21.18 2.73
C PRO A 184 -19.50 -21.88 3.41
N ARG A 185 -19.12 -23.03 2.89
CA ARG A 185 -17.84 -23.62 3.20
C ARG A 185 -16.82 -22.60 2.77
N THR A 186 -16.16 -21.98 3.73
CA THR A 186 -15.08 -21.04 3.48
C THR A 186 -13.97 -21.83 2.78
N ALA A 187 -14.00 -21.86 1.46
CA ALA A 187 -12.98 -22.57 0.68
C ALA A 187 -11.62 -21.98 1.06
N PRO A 188 -10.62 -22.81 1.34
CA PRO A 188 -9.29 -22.31 1.66
C PRO A 188 -8.78 -21.47 0.50
N PRO A 189 -8.18 -20.29 0.76
CA PRO A 189 -7.67 -19.44 -0.30
C PRO A 189 -6.57 -20.18 -1.06
N SER A 190 -6.77 -20.38 -2.37
CA SER A 190 -5.87 -21.13 -3.26
C SER A 190 -4.51 -20.45 -3.49
N GLY A 191 -4.35 -19.18 -3.03
CA GLY A 191 -3.15 -18.40 -3.24
C GLY A 191 -1.94 -18.78 -2.36
N LEU A 192 -2.13 -19.57 -1.29
CA LEU A 192 -1.05 -19.87 -0.36
C LEU A 192 0.12 -20.63 -1.01
N PRO A 193 -0.09 -21.79 -1.72
CA PRO A 193 1.02 -22.53 -2.29
C PRO A 193 1.75 -21.73 -3.38
N TRP A 194 1.03 -21.03 -4.22
CA TRP A 194 1.60 -20.17 -5.25
C TRP A 194 2.37 -19.00 -4.66
N GLY A 195 1.83 -18.38 -3.62
CA GLY A 195 2.51 -17.27 -2.93
C GLY A 195 3.82 -17.70 -2.28
N ILE A 196 3.85 -18.86 -1.62
CA ILE A 196 5.08 -19.42 -1.03
C ILE A 196 6.07 -19.81 -2.13
N ALA A 197 5.62 -20.45 -3.20
CA ALA A 197 6.48 -20.84 -4.31
C ALA A 197 7.13 -19.62 -4.98
N LEU A 198 6.36 -18.54 -5.21
CA LEU A 198 6.88 -17.31 -5.79
C LEU A 198 7.86 -16.59 -4.84
N ALA A 199 7.56 -16.55 -3.55
CA ALA A 199 8.47 -15.96 -2.57
C ALA A 199 9.79 -16.74 -2.49
N ALA A 200 9.71 -18.06 -2.45
CA ALA A 200 10.91 -18.92 -2.46
C ALA A 200 11.71 -18.81 -3.78
N ALA A 201 11.03 -18.76 -4.92
CA ALA A 201 11.68 -18.55 -6.22
C ALA A 201 12.36 -17.17 -6.30
N GLY A 202 11.72 -16.11 -5.77
CA GLY A 202 12.32 -14.78 -5.68
C GLY A 202 13.61 -14.80 -4.87
N LEU A 203 13.58 -15.37 -3.66
CA LEU A 203 14.76 -15.50 -2.79
C LEU A 203 15.86 -16.37 -3.44
N ALA A 204 15.49 -17.42 -4.17
CA ALA A 204 16.44 -18.25 -4.90
C ALA A 204 17.11 -17.48 -6.04
N ILE A 205 16.37 -16.65 -6.79
CA ILE A 205 16.91 -15.78 -7.83
C ILE A 205 17.89 -14.77 -7.22
N GLU A 206 17.54 -14.14 -6.10
CA GLU A 206 18.42 -13.22 -5.36
C GLU A 206 19.74 -13.89 -4.98
N ALA A 207 19.67 -15.08 -4.39
CA ALA A 207 20.85 -15.84 -3.97
C ALA A 207 21.73 -16.26 -5.17
N TYR A 208 21.11 -16.63 -6.30
CA TYR A 208 21.84 -17.07 -7.49
C TYR A 208 22.48 -15.90 -8.25
N THR A 209 21.85 -14.73 -8.26
CA THR A 209 22.34 -13.53 -8.97
C THR A 209 23.22 -12.61 -8.11
N SER A 210 23.65 -13.07 -6.94
CA SER A 210 24.57 -12.35 -6.06
C SER A 210 25.86 -11.92 -6.78
N PRO A 211 26.47 -10.77 -6.45
CA PRO A 211 27.63 -10.20 -7.15
C PRO A 211 28.83 -11.13 -7.30
N GLY A 212 28.94 -12.19 -6.49
CA GLY A 212 30.00 -13.19 -6.60
C GLY A 212 29.87 -14.16 -7.79
N THR A 213 28.69 -14.24 -8.43
CA THR A 213 28.40 -15.18 -9.53
C THR A 213 28.06 -14.48 -10.84
N ALA A 214 27.79 -13.17 -10.82
CA ALA A 214 27.42 -12.41 -12.01
C ALA A 214 28.67 -11.88 -12.71
N GLY A 215 28.96 -12.40 -13.89
CA GLY A 215 29.82 -11.73 -14.85
C GLY A 215 29.25 -10.33 -15.19
N SER A 216 30.09 -9.44 -15.70
CA SER A 216 29.91 -8.01 -15.98
C SER A 216 28.68 -7.58 -16.83
N GLY A 217 27.54 -8.21 -16.64
CA GLY A 217 26.25 -7.81 -17.23
C GLY A 217 25.68 -6.60 -16.50
N GLY A 218 25.28 -5.59 -17.26
CA GLY A 218 24.83 -4.26 -16.85
C GLY A 218 24.11 -4.19 -15.49
N LEU A 219 24.70 -3.43 -14.58
CA LEU A 219 24.14 -3.15 -13.25
C LEU A 219 23.05 -2.08 -13.37
N LEU A 220 21.87 -2.34 -12.83
CA LEU A 220 20.82 -1.34 -12.71
C LEU A 220 21.07 -0.46 -11.47
N PRO A 221 21.14 0.87 -11.60
CA PRO A 221 21.35 1.75 -10.45
C PRO A 221 20.16 1.71 -9.51
N LEU A 222 20.42 1.48 -8.23
CA LEU A 222 19.42 1.66 -7.17
C LEU A 222 19.21 3.15 -6.85
N PRO A 223 18.03 3.57 -6.38
CA PRO A 223 17.80 4.96 -5.99
C PRO A 223 18.73 5.32 -4.83
N GLY A 224 19.65 6.27 -5.03
CA GLY A 224 20.52 6.79 -3.98
C GLY A 224 22.01 6.51 -4.13
N ARG A 225 22.54 6.34 -5.32
CA ARG A 225 23.98 6.13 -5.58
C ARG A 225 24.55 4.82 -5.03
N LEU A 226 23.72 3.81 -4.80
CA LEU A 226 24.22 2.47 -4.52
C LEU A 226 24.91 1.90 -5.77
N ILE A 227 25.98 1.18 -5.55
CA ILE A 227 26.61 0.32 -6.54
C ILE A 227 25.49 -0.46 -7.23
N GLY A 228 25.42 -0.39 -8.56
CA GLY A 228 24.30 -0.98 -9.31
C GLY A 228 24.10 -2.44 -8.91
N SER A 229 22.84 -2.81 -8.69
CA SER A 229 22.48 -4.20 -8.40
C SER A 229 22.23 -4.96 -9.68
N PRO A 230 22.60 -6.24 -9.78
CA PRO A 230 22.22 -7.07 -10.90
C PRO A 230 20.69 -7.05 -11.08
N PRO A 231 20.17 -6.99 -12.32
CA PRO A 231 18.74 -6.96 -12.57
C PRO A 231 18.00 -8.16 -11.97
N GLY A 232 18.69 -9.30 -11.82
CA GLY A 232 18.15 -10.49 -11.15
C GLY A 232 17.80 -10.28 -9.69
N VAL A 233 18.58 -9.51 -8.92
CA VAL A 233 18.28 -9.19 -7.52
C VAL A 233 17.00 -8.39 -7.41
N LEU A 234 16.83 -7.36 -8.26
CA LEU A 234 15.61 -6.55 -8.27
C LEU A 234 14.37 -7.35 -8.69
N ALA A 235 14.54 -8.23 -9.69
CA ALA A 235 13.48 -9.15 -10.10
C ALA A 235 13.12 -10.14 -8.97
N GLY A 236 14.12 -10.66 -8.26
CA GLY A 236 13.92 -11.50 -7.08
C GLY A 236 13.15 -10.81 -5.98
N TRP A 237 13.49 -9.58 -5.64
CA TRP A 237 12.75 -8.77 -4.65
C TRP A 237 11.30 -8.53 -5.06
N ALA A 238 11.07 -8.16 -6.32
CA ALA A 238 9.71 -7.96 -6.82
C ALA A 238 8.89 -9.25 -6.74
N LEU A 239 9.50 -10.38 -7.09
CA LEU A 239 8.85 -11.69 -7.06
C LEU A 239 8.56 -12.15 -5.63
N SER A 240 9.50 -11.96 -4.71
CA SER A 240 9.34 -12.25 -3.27
C SER A 240 8.23 -11.40 -2.65
N ALA A 241 8.21 -10.10 -2.93
CA ALA A 241 7.17 -9.19 -2.48
C ALA A 241 5.79 -9.60 -3.02
N PHE A 242 5.70 -9.92 -4.31
CA PHE A 242 4.46 -10.39 -4.93
C PHE A 242 3.98 -11.73 -4.34
N GLY A 243 4.91 -12.63 -4.07
CA GLY A 243 4.66 -13.90 -3.38
C GLY A 243 4.06 -13.70 -1.99
N LEU A 244 4.60 -12.79 -1.18
CA LEU A 244 4.08 -12.44 0.14
C LEU A 244 2.65 -11.86 0.07
N VAL A 245 2.36 -11.02 -0.92
CA VAL A 245 1.02 -10.46 -1.13
C VAL A 245 0.01 -11.55 -1.47
N LEU A 246 0.37 -12.50 -2.32
CA LEU A 246 -0.48 -13.64 -2.68
C LEU A 246 -0.64 -14.64 -1.54
N ALA A 247 0.40 -14.87 -0.74
CA ALA A 247 0.35 -15.75 0.41
C ALA A 247 -0.49 -15.18 1.56
N GLY A 248 -0.62 -13.86 1.66
CA GLY A 248 -1.26 -13.16 2.78
C GLY A 248 -2.62 -13.74 3.21
N PRO A 249 -3.62 -13.89 2.30
CA PRO A 249 -4.92 -14.48 2.65
C PRO A 249 -4.80 -15.91 3.17
N GLY A 250 -3.92 -16.71 2.58
CA GLY A 250 -3.66 -18.08 2.99
C GLY A 250 -3.00 -18.18 4.36
N LEU A 251 -2.06 -17.30 4.67
CA LEU A 251 -1.40 -17.21 5.97
C LEU A 251 -2.40 -16.86 7.08
N VAL A 252 -3.26 -15.86 6.83
CA VAL A 252 -4.32 -15.49 7.80
C VAL A 252 -5.30 -16.65 8.02
N HIS A 253 -5.67 -17.34 6.95
CA HIS A 253 -6.52 -18.54 7.05
C HIS A 253 -5.83 -19.67 7.84
N LEU A 254 -4.54 -19.89 7.61
CA LEU A 254 -3.73 -20.88 8.33
C LEU A 254 -3.66 -20.54 9.82
N CYS A 255 -3.44 -19.28 10.20
CA CYS A 255 -3.50 -18.83 11.59
C CYS A 255 -4.85 -19.17 12.24
N GLY A 256 -5.95 -18.95 11.52
CA GLY A 256 -7.28 -19.31 11.97
C GLY A 256 -7.44 -20.83 12.18
N ARG A 257 -6.91 -21.65 11.27
CA ARG A 257 -6.90 -23.11 11.41
C ARG A 257 -6.08 -23.60 12.61
N LEU A 258 -4.90 -23.02 12.80
CA LEU A 258 -4.03 -23.35 13.94
C LEU A 258 -4.70 -23.03 15.29
N LEU A 259 -5.44 -21.91 15.36
CA LEU A 259 -6.21 -21.57 16.55
C LEU A 259 -7.34 -22.58 16.83
N CYS A 260 -7.96 -23.13 15.77
CA CYS A 260 -9.01 -24.14 15.86
C CYS A 260 -8.47 -25.57 16.04
N ALA A 261 -7.16 -25.80 15.92
CA ALA A 261 -6.57 -27.13 15.99
C ALA A 261 -6.56 -27.69 17.43
N GLY A 262 -6.65 -28.99 17.57
CA GLY A 262 -6.65 -29.70 18.85
C GLY A 262 -8.02 -29.66 19.53
N ARG A 263 -8.05 -29.45 20.86
CA ARG A 263 -9.26 -29.27 21.66
C ARG A 263 -9.42 -27.78 22.05
N PRO A 264 -9.87 -26.93 21.12
CA PRO A 264 -9.95 -25.49 21.37
C PRO A 264 -11.08 -25.19 22.37
N GLY A 265 -10.76 -24.40 23.39
CA GLY A 265 -11.80 -23.79 24.22
C GLY A 265 -12.64 -22.81 23.38
N GLY A 266 -13.86 -22.46 23.83
CA GLY A 266 -14.79 -21.62 23.07
C GLY A 266 -14.20 -20.30 22.54
N LEU A 267 -13.30 -19.70 23.29
CA LEU A 267 -12.62 -18.45 22.92
C LEU A 267 -11.64 -18.62 21.74
N ARG A 268 -10.88 -19.72 21.73
CA ARG A 268 -9.96 -20.04 20.62
C ARG A 268 -10.74 -20.39 19.35
N LEU A 269 -11.83 -21.16 19.49
CA LEU A 269 -12.67 -21.55 18.37
C LEU A 269 -13.35 -20.34 17.74
N LEU A 270 -13.92 -19.44 18.54
CA LEU A 270 -14.51 -18.18 18.06
C LEU A 270 -13.46 -17.33 17.31
N SER A 271 -12.28 -17.16 17.89
CA SER A 271 -11.21 -16.37 17.30
C SER A 271 -10.70 -16.94 15.99
N GLY A 272 -10.53 -18.24 15.90
CA GLY A 272 -10.03 -18.92 14.71
C GLY A 272 -11.04 -18.91 13.56
N ARG A 273 -12.33 -19.15 13.84
CA ARG A 273 -13.40 -19.08 12.83
C ARG A 273 -13.53 -17.70 12.20
N VAL A 274 -13.54 -16.66 13.04
CA VAL A 274 -13.58 -15.28 12.56
C VAL A 274 -12.37 -14.97 11.68
N LEU A 275 -11.18 -15.47 12.04
CA LEU A 275 -9.97 -15.23 11.26
C LEU A 275 -10.03 -15.90 9.88
N GLN A 276 -10.62 -17.11 9.81
CA GLN A 276 -10.85 -17.81 8.54
C GLN A 276 -11.84 -17.06 7.63
N GLU A 277 -12.94 -16.55 8.18
CA GLU A 277 -13.94 -15.78 7.43
C GLU A 277 -13.37 -14.46 6.87
N GLU A 278 -12.50 -13.80 7.65
CA GLU A 278 -11.90 -12.52 7.28
C GLU A 278 -10.59 -12.62 6.48
N SER A 279 -10.11 -13.86 6.24
CA SER A 279 -8.81 -14.12 5.61
C SER A 279 -8.63 -13.39 4.27
N HIS A 280 -9.66 -13.31 3.43
CA HIS A 280 -9.61 -12.59 2.15
C HIS A 280 -9.57 -11.08 2.29
N ARG A 281 -10.23 -10.52 3.33
CA ARG A 281 -10.30 -9.07 3.55
C ARG A 281 -9.03 -8.52 4.19
N LEU A 282 -8.53 -9.21 5.22
CA LEU A 282 -7.35 -8.81 5.98
C LEU A 282 -6.04 -9.30 5.35
N GLY A 283 -6.07 -10.45 4.69
CA GLY A 283 -4.86 -11.12 4.24
C GLY A 283 -4.08 -10.33 3.19
N ARG A 284 -4.74 -9.74 2.20
CA ARG A 284 -4.06 -8.93 1.18
C ARG A 284 -3.36 -7.69 1.74
N PRO A 285 -4.04 -6.81 2.52
CA PRO A 285 -3.37 -5.66 3.13
C PRO A 285 -2.23 -6.06 4.09
N LEU A 286 -2.39 -7.15 4.83
CA LEU A 286 -1.34 -7.66 5.71
C LEU A 286 -0.16 -8.23 4.91
N GLY A 287 -0.41 -8.94 3.81
CA GLY A 287 0.65 -9.42 2.92
C GLY A 287 1.48 -8.28 2.32
N VAL A 288 0.82 -7.20 1.87
CA VAL A 288 1.52 -5.99 1.41
C VAL A 288 2.29 -5.33 2.53
N LEU A 289 1.72 -5.26 3.75
CA LEU A 289 2.41 -4.72 4.91
C LEU A 289 3.68 -5.53 5.24
N CYS A 290 3.60 -6.85 5.19
CA CYS A 290 4.77 -7.72 5.38
C CYS A 290 5.83 -7.49 4.30
N ALA A 291 5.45 -7.39 3.02
CA ALA A 291 6.36 -7.13 1.93
C ALA A 291 7.07 -5.78 2.06
N VAL A 292 6.34 -4.73 2.40
CA VAL A 292 6.92 -3.39 2.60
C VAL A 292 7.77 -3.32 3.87
N ALA A 293 7.35 -3.99 4.95
CA ALA A 293 8.13 -4.05 6.18
C ALA A 293 9.44 -4.81 6.00
N SER A 294 9.44 -5.93 5.25
CA SER A 294 10.66 -6.66 4.92
C SER A 294 11.61 -5.83 4.05
N ALA A 295 11.07 -5.12 3.04
CA ALA A 295 11.86 -4.21 2.20
C ALA A 295 12.44 -3.03 2.99
N ALA A 296 11.67 -2.45 3.91
CA ALA A 296 12.15 -1.37 4.79
C ALA A 296 13.26 -1.84 5.73
N TYR A 297 13.12 -3.02 6.32
CA TYR A 297 14.15 -3.61 7.16
C TYR A 297 15.43 -3.89 6.36
N ALA A 298 15.30 -4.50 5.17
CA ALA A 298 16.42 -4.75 4.28
C ALA A 298 17.13 -3.44 3.89
N ALA A 299 16.38 -2.38 3.58
CA ALA A 299 16.93 -1.06 3.27
C ALA A 299 17.73 -0.48 4.45
N VAL A 300 17.26 -0.63 5.69
CA VAL A 300 18.00 -0.17 6.89
C VAL A 300 19.29 -0.94 7.05
N LYS A 301 19.29 -2.26 6.87
CA LYS A 301 20.50 -3.11 6.95
C LYS A 301 21.54 -2.74 5.90
N VAL A 302 21.12 -2.53 4.66
CA VAL A 302 22.01 -2.08 3.58
C VAL A 302 22.58 -0.70 3.89
N TYR A 303 21.76 0.20 4.48
CA TYR A 303 22.21 1.53 4.88
C TYR A 303 23.27 1.48 5.99
N GLU A 304 23.09 0.62 6.99
CA GLU A 304 24.04 0.42 8.09
C GLU A 304 25.37 -0.21 7.61
N ALA A 305 25.31 -1.12 6.62
CA ALA A 305 26.47 -1.80 6.08
C ALA A 305 27.29 -0.93 5.09
N SER A 306 26.70 0.16 4.58
CA SER A 306 27.35 1.00 3.57
C SER A 306 28.22 2.09 4.19
N PRO A 307 29.49 2.26 3.78
CA PRO A 307 30.39 3.31 4.30
C PRO A 307 29.96 4.72 3.88
N THR A 308 29.19 4.84 2.81
CA THR A 308 28.58 6.10 2.33
C THR A 308 27.07 6.03 2.50
N ARG A 309 26.44 7.16 2.83
CA ARG A 309 24.97 7.23 2.96
C ARG A 309 24.32 7.02 1.59
N PRO A 310 23.81 5.81 1.27
CA PRO A 310 23.32 5.49 -0.07
C PRO A 310 21.95 6.11 -0.39
N PHE A 311 21.17 6.47 0.65
CA PHE A 311 19.82 7.00 0.47
C PHE A 311 19.80 8.53 0.64
N GLY A 312 19.38 9.22 -0.42
CA GLY A 312 19.11 10.65 -0.38
C GLY A 312 17.76 10.98 0.26
N PRO A 313 17.49 12.28 0.56
CA PRO A 313 16.26 12.71 1.21
C PRO A 313 14.99 12.36 0.38
N LEU A 314 15.07 12.36 -0.93
CA LEU A 314 13.96 11.99 -1.81
C LEU A 314 13.59 10.50 -1.69
N THR A 315 14.57 9.62 -1.54
CA THR A 315 14.34 8.19 -1.32
C THR A 315 13.65 7.95 0.03
N ALA A 316 14.08 8.69 1.07
CA ALA A 316 13.47 8.62 2.39
C ALA A 316 11.98 9.06 2.35
N ILE A 317 11.66 10.14 1.62
CA ILE A 317 10.27 10.57 1.40
C ILE A 317 9.46 9.48 0.68
N GLY A 318 10.01 8.88 -0.38
CA GLY A 318 9.36 7.78 -1.09
C GLY A 318 9.04 6.59 -0.20
N ALA A 319 10.02 6.15 0.60
CA ALA A 319 9.83 5.08 1.56
C ALA A 319 8.78 5.43 2.63
N ALA A 320 8.80 6.66 3.15
CA ALA A 320 7.83 7.15 4.12
C ALA A 320 6.40 7.16 3.54
N VAL A 321 6.23 7.62 2.31
CA VAL A 321 4.92 7.62 1.62
C VAL A 321 4.41 6.18 1.45
N VAL A 322 5.25 5.25 1.00
CA VAL A 322 4.87 3.83 0.84
C VAL A 322 4.46 3.24 2.19
N LEU A 323 5.29 3.39 3.24
CA LEU A 323 5.00 2.89 4.58
C LEU A 323 3.69 3.47 5.14
N ALA A 324 3.50 4.80 5.01
CA ALA A 324 2.29 5.46 5.47
C ALA A 324 1.04 4.97 4.72
N CYS A 325 1.10 4.81 3.41
CA CYS A 325 -0.02 4.31 2.60
C CYS A 325 -0.38 2.87 2.97
N VAL A 326 0.61 2.01 3.11
CA VAL A 326 0.39 0.59 3.38
C VAL A 326 -0.11 0.38 4.81
N THR A 327 0.46 1.06 5.81
CA THR A 327 -0.05 1.03 7.18
C THR A 327 -1.46 1.60 7.30
N ALA A 328 -1.75 2.71 6.62
CA ALA A 328 -3.08 3.30 6.57
C ALA A 328 -4.09 2.36 5.88
N SER A 329 -3.71 1.68 4.80
CA SER A 329 -4.58 0.71 4.12
C SER A 329 -4.87 -0.51 5.00
N ALA A 330 -3.87 -1.05 5.70
CA ALA A 330 -4.05 -2.14 6.66
C ALA A 330 -4.95 -1.72 7.85
N PHE A 331 -4.76 -0.50 8.35
CA PHE A 331 -5.59 0.06 9.41
C PHE A 331 -7.05 0.26 8.96
N THR A 332 -7.29 0.76 7.74
CA THR A 332 -8.64 0.89 7.18
C THR A 332 -9.32 -0.46 7.03
N ALA A 333 -8.62 -1.49 6.56
CA ALA A 333 -9.14 -2.85 6.48
C ALA A 333 -9.49 -3.43 7.85
N ALA A 334 -8.66 -3.17 8.88
CA ALA A 334 -8.93 -3.58 10.25
C ALA A 334 -10.17 -2.88 10.85
N LEU A 335 -10.37 -1.59 10.55
CA LEU A 335 -11.58 -0.86 10.96
C LEU A 335 -12.82 -1.37 10.26
N GLU A 336 -12.73 -1.69 8.97
CA GLU A 336 -13.82 -2.27 8.19
C GLU A 336 -14.23 -3.64 8.75
N SER A 337 -13.26 -4.50 9.08
CA SER A 337 -13.52 -5.79 9.69
C SER A 337 -14.21 -5.66 11.06
N ARG A 338 -13.83 -4.66 11.87
CA ARG A 338 -14.51 -4.33 13.13
C ARG A 338 -15.95 -3.87 12.89
N ALA A 339 -16.17 -3.00 11.92
CA ALA A 339 -17.51 -2.49 11.59
C ALA A 339 -18.43 -3.60 11.03
N ALA A 340 -17.90 -4.50 10.22
CA ALA A 340 -18.66 -5.65 9.70
C ALA A 340 -19.15 -6.58 10.82
N ARG A 341 -18.38 -6.71 11.91
CA ARG A 341 -18.73 -7.54 13.07
C ARG A 341 -19.58 -6.84 14.11
N ALA A 342 -19.91 -5.56 13.95
CA ALA A 342 -20.65 -4.82 14.97
C ALA A 342 -22.00 -5.47 15.31
N HIS A 343 -22.71 -6.00 14.31
CA HIS A 343 -23.99 -6.69 14.52
C HIS A 343 -23.84 -8.01 15.26
N THR A 344 -22.86 -8.84 14.90
CA THR A 344 -22.60 -10.13 15.56
C THR A 344 -22.12 -9.93 16.99
N THR A 345 -21.25 -8.93 17.24
CA THR A 345 -20.81 -8.59 18.60
C THR A 345 -21.94 -8.04 19.47
N ALA A 346 -22.86 -7.26 18.89
CA ALA A 346 -24.04 -6.77 19.58
C ALA A 346 -25.00 -7.93 19.94
N ALA A 347 -25.19 -8.88 19.02
CA ALA A 347 -25.99 -10.07 19.29
C ALA A 347 -25.39 -10.93 20.41
N LEU A 348 -24.07 -11.18 20.38
CA LEU A 348 -23.37 -11.92 21.44
C LEU A 348 -23.49 -11.23 22.82
N ARG A 349 -23.41 -9.89 22.85
CA ARG A 349 -23.62 -9.14 24.09
C ARG A 349 -25.04 -9.28 24.63
N ARG A 350 -26.05 -9.28 23.75
CA ARG A 350 -27.46 -9.52 24.14
C ARG A 350 -27.66 -10.91 24.71
N LEU A 351 -26.89 -11.90 24.24
CA LEU A 351 -26.88 -13.27 24.77
C LEU A 351 -26.05 -13.43 26.06
N GLY A 352 -25.51 -12.33 26.63
CA GLY A 352 -24.80 -12.34 27.90
C GLY A 352 -23.28 -12.48 27.79
N ALA A 353 -22.69 -12.40 26.58
CA ALA A 353 -21.24 -12.43 26.45
C ALA A 353 -20.60 -11.18 27.08
N SER A 354 -19.66 -11.37 28.02
CA SER A 354 -18.98 -10.27 28.69
C SER A 354 -18.01 -9.55 27.71
N ALA A 355 -17.84 -8.25 27.91
CA ALA A 355 -16.91 -7.45 27.12
C ALA A 355 -15.47 -7.97 27.19
N SER A 356 -15.08 -8.53 28.34
CA SER A 356 -13.74 -9.10 28.57
C SER A 356 -13.47 -10.31 27.65
N VAL A 357 -14.45 -11.17 27.43
CA VAL A 357 -14.33 -12.31 26.52
C VAL A 357 -14.12 -11.82 25.07
N LEU A 358 -14.86 -10.81 24.65
CA LEU A 358 -14.72 -10.23 23.30
C LEU A 358 -13.36 -9.56 23.09
N HIS A 359 -12.84 -8.85 24.11
CA HIS A 359 -11.50 -8.25 24.06
C HIS A 359 -10.40 -9.32 24.05
N ARG A 360 -10.51 -10.37 24.85
CA ARG A 360 -9.56 -11.50 24.85
C ARG A 360 -9.56 -12.22 23.50
N ALA A 361 -10.73 -12.42 22.89
CA ALA A 361 -10.83 -12.98 21.54
C ALA A 361 -10.16 -12.11 20.48
N ALA A 362 -10.31 -10.78 20.57
CA ALA A 362 -9.63 -9.84 19.70
C ALA A 362 -8.12 -9.85 19.91
N ALA A 363 -7.65 -9.82 21.16
CA ALA A 363 -6.24 -9.88 21.49
C ALA A 363 -5.59 -11.19 21.01
N LEU A 364 -6.28 -12.32 21.16
CA LEU A 364 -5.78 -13.61 20.70
C LEU A 364 -5.59 -13.66 19.18
N ARG A 365 -6.51 -13.02 18.41
CA ARG A 365 -6.38 -12.90 16.94
C ARG A 365 -5.19 -12.05 16.54
N THR A 366 -5.03 -10.86 17.14
CA THR A 366 -3.89 -10.00 16.83
C THR A 366 -2.58 -10.65 17.23
N LEU A 367 -2.53 -11.33 18.38
CA LEU A 367 -1.33 -12.03 18.83
C LEU A 367 -0.96 -13.18 17.88
N SER A 368 -1.93 -13.98 17.44
CA SER A 368 -1.68 -15.09 16.52
C SER A 368 -1.16 -14.61 15.15
N LEU A 369 -1.70 -13.49 14.65
CA LEU A 369 -1.20 -12.87 13.42
C LEU A 369 0.23 -12.35 13.58
N LEU A 370 0.52 -11.65 14.68
CA LEU A 370 1.86 -11.13 14.94
C LEU A 370 2.87 -12.27 15.09
N LEU A 371 2.50 -13.35 15.79
CA LEU A 371 3.38 -14.49 16.05
C LEU A 371 3.76 -15.23 14.76
N VAL A 372 2.95 -15.18 13.72
CA VAL A 372 3.24 -15.81 12.42
C VAL A 372 3.86 -14.82 11.43
N LEU A 373 3.27 -13.62 11.31
CA LEU A 373 3.70 -12.66 10.30
C LEU A 373 5.01 -11.94 10.66
N ALA A 374 5.27 -11.66 11.94
CA ALA A 374 6.51 -10.97 12.34
C ALA A 374 7.77 -11.81 12.06
N PRO A 375 7.87 -13.10 12.48
CA PRO A 375 9.04 -13.90 12.14
C PRO A 375 9.15 -14.17 10.64
N LEU A 376 8.02 -14.31 9.92
CA LEU A 376 8.05 -14.46 8.47
C LEU A 376 8.64 -13.22 7.78
N THR A 377 8.19 -12.02 8.16
CA THR A 377 8.74 -10.76 7.62
C THR A 377 10.21 -10.62 7.92
N TRP A 378 10.62 -10.96 9.13
CA TRP A 378 12.02 -10.89 9.53
C TRP A 378 12.89 -11.89 8.76
N THR A 379 12.47 -13.15 8.63
CA THR A 379 13.21 -14.17 7.88
C THR A 379 13.36 -13.82 6.39
N VAL A 380 12.27 -13.33 5.76
CA VAL A 380 12.33 -12.88 4.35
C VAL A 380 13.29 -11.70 4.22
N ALA A 381 13.25 -10.75 5.13
CA ALA A 381 14.13 -9.59 5.12
C ALA A 381 15.60 -9.96 5.30
N GLU A 382 15.94 -10.84 6.24
CA GLU A 382 17.30 -11.33 6.44
C GLU A 382 17.81 -12.09 5.21
N MET A 383 16.99 -12.96 4.63
CA MET A 383 17.38 -13.68 3.42
C MET A 383 17.62 -12.75 2.21
N ALA A 384 16.81 -11.69 2.08
CA ALA A 384 16.97 -10.69 1.03
C ALA A 384 18.22 -9.79 1.23
N THR A 385 18.76 -9.70 2.45
CA THR A 385 19.97 -8.90 2.72
C THR A 385 21.27 -9.69 2.56
N LEU A 386 21.23 -11.03 2.70
CA LEU A 386 22.41 -11.88 2.60
C LEU A 386 23.26 -11.64 1.34
N PRO A 387 22.68 -11.54 0.11
CA PRO A 387 23.47 -11.33 -1.09
C PRO A 387 24.06 -9.93 -1.24
N LEU A 388 23.69 -8.97 -0.38
CA LEU A 388 24.12 -7.56 -0.48
C LEU A 388 25.17 -7.19 0.58
N VAL A 389 25.23 -7.93 1.68
CA VAL A 389 26.11 -7.64 2.82
C VAL A 389 27.38 -8.50 2.79
N HIS A 390 27.37 -9.59 2.06
CA HIS A 390 28.49 -10.49 1.84
C HIS A 390 28.94 -10.46 0.38
#